data_9123f3098da5ccb67c297df51ac862bd
#
_entry.id   9123f3098da5ccb67c297df51ac862bd
#
_cell.length_a   1.000
_cell.length_b   1.000
_cell.length_c   1.000
_cell.angle_alpha   90.00
_cell.angle_beta   90.00
_cell.angle_gamma   90.00
#
_symmetry.space_group_name_H-M   'P 1'
#
loop_
_entity.id
_entity.type
_entity.pdbx_description
1 polymer ?
#
loop_
_entity_poly.entity_id
_entity_poly.type
_entity_poly.pdbx_seq_one_letter_code
_entity_poly.pdbx_strand_id
1 'polypeptide(L)'
;LHLKHRLFNQKLAEPIVNSETGEIVAEEGTVLDRRKIDEIMEVLETNANSEVFELEGSVIDEPVEIQSIKVYVPNDEEGRTTTVIGNALPDSEVKCITPADIIASMSYFFNLLNGIGYTDDIDHLGNRRLRSVGELLQNQFRIGLSRMERVVRERMSIQDTDSITPQQLINIRPVIASIKEFFGSSQLSQFM
;
A
#
# COMPACT_ATOMS: atom_id res chain seq x y z
N LEU A 1 -6.77 0.83 -1.31
CA LEU A 1 -7.39 1.09 -2.62
C LEU A 1 -8.31 2.32 -2.52
N HIS A 2 -7.83 3.44 -3.05
CA HIS A 2 -8.61 4.69 -3.05
C HIS A 2 -9.81 4.57 -4.00
N LEU A 3 -11.00 4.97 -3.54
CA LEU A 3 -12.26 4.90 -4.29
C LEU A 3 -12.18 5.62 -5.65
N LYS A 4 -11.51 6.76 -5.71
CA LYS A 4 -11.27 7.56 -6.93
C LYS A 4 -10.78 6.74 -8.13
N HIS A 5 -9.85 5.80 -7.90
CA HIS A 5 -9.27 4.99 -8.97
C HIS A 5 -10.19 3.85 -9.43
N ARG A 6 -11.21 3.55 -8.64
CA ARG A 6 -12.12 2.43 -8.91
C ARG A 6 -13.38 2.83 -9.66
N LEU A 7 -13.72 4.13 -9.66
CA LEU A 7 -14.96 4.66 -10.22
C LEU A 7 -14.85 5.04 -11.70
N PHE A 8 -13.65 5.08 -12.26
CA PHE A 8 -13.44 5.52 -13.63
C PHE A 8 -14.22 4.65 -14.63
N ASN A 9 -14.98 5.30 -15.53
CA ASN A 9 -15.83 4.68 -16.54
C ASN A 9 -16.94 3.77 -15.99
N GLN A 10 -17.31 3.91 -14.71
CA GLN A 10 -18.45 3.22 -14.13
C GLN A 10 -19.73 4.05 -14.29
N LYS A 11 -20.89 3.36 -14.40
CA LYS A 11 -22.20 3.98 -14.49
C LYS A 11 -22.85 3.99 -13.11
N LEU A 12 -23.24 5.18 -12.65
CA LEU A 12 -23.80 5.38 -11.31
C LEU A 12 -25.18 4.74 -11.20
N ALA A 13 -25.45 4.02 -10.12
CA ALA A 13 -26.74 3.36 -9.86
C ALA A 13 -27.65 4.17 -8.93
N GLU A 14 -27.11 5.13 -8.18
CA GLU A 14 -27.86 6.00 -7.28
C GLU A 14 -27.33 7.43 -7.42
N PRO A 15 -28.19 8.46 -7.30
CA PRO A 15 -27.74 9.85 -7.36
C PRO A 15 -26.88 10.20 -6.15
N ILE A 16 -25.84 10.98 -6.37
CA ILE A 16 -24.99 11.50 -5.29
C ILE A 16 -25.43 12.93 -4.98
N VAL A 17 -25.83 13.15 -3.73
CA VAL A 17 -26.34 14.43 -3.24
C VAL A 17 -25.36 14.99 -2.21
N ASN A 18 -25.05 16.27 -2.29
CA ASN A 18 -24.31 16.97 -1.25
C ASN A 18 -25.23 17.15 -0.04
N SER A 19 -24.86 16.57 1.12
CA SER A 19 -25.67 16.62 2.34
C SER A 19 -25.79 18.02 2.94
N GLU A 20 -24.84 18.92 2.65
CA GLU A 20 -24.85 20.29 3.18
C GLU A 20 -25.71 21.23 2.34
N THR A 21 -25.63 21.13 1.01
CA THR A 21 -26.32 22.05 0.10
C THR A 21 -27.64 21.48 -0.45
N GLY A 22 -27.81 20.14 -0.38
CA GLY A 22 -28.95 19.45 -1.00
C GLY A 22 -28.86 19.36 -2.53
N GLU A 23 -27.76 19.79 -3.14
CA GLU A 23 -27.58 19.75 -4.59
C GLU A 23 -27.21 18.34 -5.06
N ILE A 24 -27.76 17.93 -6.21
CA ILE A 24 -27.40 16.67 -6.87
C ILE A 24 -26.10 16.89 -7.64
N VAL A 25 -25.04 16.25 -7.20
CA VAL A 25 -23.70 16.32 -7.83
C VAL A 25 -23.62 15.42 -9.05
N ALA A 26 -24.22 14.25 -8.97
CA ALA A 26 -24.31 13.32 -10.08
C ALA A 26 -25.65 12.58 -10.05
N GLU A 27 -26.31 12.50 -11.20
CA GLU A 27 -27.60 11.80 -11.37
C GLU A 27 -27.36 10.30 -11.58
N GLU A 28 -28.37 9.50 -11.26
CA GLU A 28 -28.41 8.08 -11.62
C GLU A 28 -28.20 7.89 -13.13
N GLY A 29 -27.44 6.87 -13.51
CA GLY A 29 -27.13 6.57 -14.90
C GLY A 29 -25.98 7.38 -15.50
N THR A 30 -25.40 8.33 -14.75
CA THR A 30 -24.23 9.10 -15.19
C THR A 30 -23.00 8.20 -15.29
N VAL A 31 -22.28 8.27 -16.42
CA VAL A 31 -20.98 7.63 -16.58
C VAL A 31 -19.91 8.53 -15.97
N LEU A 32 -19.13 7.98 -15.06
CA LEU A 32 -18.15 8.73 -14.28
C LEU A 32 -16.85 8.94 -15.06
N ASP A 33 -16.61 10.16 -15.48
CA ASP A 33 -15.31 10.62 -15.99
C ASP A 33 -14.42 11.16 -14.86
N ARG A 34 -13.18 11.49 -15.16
CA ARG A 34 -12.21 11.96 -14.15
C ARG A 34 -12.67 13.24 -13.45
N ARG A 35 -13.30 14.18 -14.18
CA ARG A 35 -13.78 15.44 -13.63
C ARG A 35 -14.94 15.20 -12.66
N LYS A 36 -15.90 14.37 -13.07
CA LYS A 36 -17.05 14.02 -12.23
C LYS A 36 -16.61 13.26 -10.96
N ILE A 37 -15.61 12.39 -11.07
CA ILE A 37 -15.05 11.71 -9.92
C ILE A 37 -14.41 12.70 -8.95
N ASP A 38 -13.65 13.69 -9.43
CA ASP A 38 -13.05 14.70 -8.56
C ASP A 38 -14.12 15.53 -7.83
N GLU A 39 -15.20 15.94 -8.50
CA GLU A 39 -16.35 16.62 -7.89
C GLU A 39 -17.03 15.75 -6.82
N ILE A 40 -17.25 14.47 -7.11
CA ILE A 40 -17.83 13.52 -6.16
C ILE A 40 -16.92 13.31 -4.95
N MET A 41 -15.62 13.18 -5.15
CA MET A 41 -14.67 12.98 -4.06
C MET A 41 -14.64 14.19 -3.13
N GLU A 42 -14.67 15.42 -3.66
CA GLU A 42 -14.74 16.65 -2.86
C GLU A 42 -15.98 16.67 -1.98
N VAL A 43 -17.12 16.23 -2.51
CA VAL A 43 -18.37 16.14 -1.76
C VAL A 43 -18.34 15.03 -0.72
N LEU A 44 -17.73 13.89 -1.02
CA LEU A 44 -17.58 12.79 -0.05
C LEU A 44 -16.59 13.12 1.05
N GLU A 45 -15.60 13.99 0.80
CA GLU A 45 -14.67 14.51 1.81
C GLU A 45 -15.36 15.47 2.79
N THR A 46 -16.29 16.29 2.29
CA THR A 46 -17.05 17.25 3.12
C THR A 46 -18.24 16.62 3.81
N ASN A 47 -18.86 15.62 3.18
CA ASN A 47 -19.97 14.88 3.75
C ASN A 47 -19.44 13.73 4.61
N ALA A 48 -19.85 13.68 5.87
CA ALA A 48 -19.60 12.55 6.78
C ALA A 48 -20.36 11.25 6.33
N ASN A 49 -20.43 10.99 5.03
CA ASN A 49 -21.04 9.80 4.45
C ASN A 49 -20.07 8.61 4.39
N SER A 50 -19.16 8.53 5.36
CA SER A 50 -18.42 7.31 5.62
C SER A 50 -19.36 6.32 6.32
N GLU A 51 -19.60 5.18 5.71
CA GLU A 51 -20.27 4.08 6.40
C GLU A 51 -19.33 3.58 7.49
N VAL A 52 -19.78 3.67 8.74
CA VAL A 52 -19.03 3.18 9.89
C VAL A 52 -19.40 1.72 10.10
N PHE A 53 -18.44 0.83 9.94
CA PHE A 53 -18.60 -0.60 10.22
C PHE A 53 -18.08 -0.90 11.62
N GLU A 54 -18.98 -1.30 12.50
CA GLU A 54 -18.63 -1.93 13.78
C GLU A 54 -18.43 -3.42 13.56
N LEU A 55 -17.21 -3.89 13.72
CA LEU A 55 -16.89 -5.33 13.63
C LEU A 55 -17.13 -5.96 15.01
N GLU A 56 -18.37 -6.39 15.27
CA GLU A 56 -18.72 -7.08 16.51
C GLU A 56 -17.83 -8.33 16.70
N GLY A 57 -17.17 -8.41 17.87
CA GLY A 57 -16.32 -9.55 18.24
C GLY A 57 -14.92 -9.56 17.65
N SER A 58 -14.48 -8.49 17.01
CA SER A 58 -13.09 -8.31 16.57
C SER A 58 -12.21 -7.73 17.69
N VAL A 59 -10.90 -7.96 17.57
CA VAL A 59 -9.88 -7.34 18.46
C VAL A 59 -9.71 -5.84 18.14
N ILE A 60 -10.44 -5.33 17.16
CA ILE A 60 -10.37 -3.94 16.69
C ILE A 60 -11.52 -3.20 17.35
N ASP A 61 -11.21 -2.41 18.38
CA ASP A 61 -12.19 -1.60 19.13
C ASP A 61 -12.54 -0.27 18.42
N GLU A 62 -11.89 0.04 17.29
CA GLU A 62 -12.12 1.27 16.56
C GLU A 62 -13.05 1.04 15.35
N PRO A 63 -14.05 1.93 15.14
CA PRO A 63 -14.92 1.86 13.97
C PRO A 63 -14.11 2.05 12.68
N VAL A 64 -14.42 1.25 11.67
CA VAL A 64 -13.75 1.31 10.37
C VAL A 64 -14.56 2.22 9.44
N GLU A 65 -14.00 3.35 9.06
CA GLU A 65 -14.60 4.28 8.11
C GLU A 65 -14.27 3.87 6.67
N ILE A 66 -15.30 3.65 5.87
CA ILE A 66 -15.19 3.35 4.45
C ILE A 66 -16.18 4.19 3.65
N GLN A 67 -15.82 4.45 2.40
CA GLN A 67 -16.71 5.07 1.43
C GLN A 67 -17.23 4.02 0.46
N SER A 68 -18.52 4.11 0.13
CA SER A 68 -19.16 3.20 -0.80
C SER A 68 -19.99 3.94 -1.84
N ILE A 69 -19.98 3.46 -3.07
CA ILE A 69 -20.81 3.98 -4.17
C ILE A 69 -21.40 2.81 -4.92
N LYS A 70 -22.70 2.87 -5.20
CA LYS A 70 -23.39 1.87 -6.01
C LYS A 70 -23.27 2.20 -7.49
N VAL A 71 -22.85 1.20 -8.26
CA VAL A 71 -22.71 1.28 -9.71
C VAL A 71 -23.43 0.14 -10.41
N TYR A 72 -23.85 0.36 -11.65
CA TYR A 72 -24.40 -0.71 -12.48
C TYR A 72 -23.30 -1.69 -12.91
N VAL A 73 -23.63 -2.98 -12.95
CA VAL A 73 -22.73 -4.00 -13.48
C VAL A 73 -22.62 -3.81 -14.99
N PRO A 74 -21.40 -3.70 -15.55
CA PRO A 74 -21.19 -3.54 -16.99
C PRO A 74 -21.76 -4.72 -17.78
N ASN A 75 -22.40 -4.42 -18.92
CA ASN A 75 -22.97 -5.42 -19.83
C ASN A 75 -24.05 -6.33 -19.23
N ASP A 76 -24.69 -5.93 -18.15
CA ASP A 76 -25.76 -6.69 -17.54
C ASP A 76 -27.12 -6.20 -18.08
N GLU A 77 -27.87 -7.11 -18.74
CA GLU A 77 -29.18 -6.80 -19.32
C GLU A 77 -30.28 -6.68 -18.23
N GLU A 78 -30.05 -7.26 -17.07
CA GLU A 78 -30.96 -7.24 -15.93
C GLU A 78 -30.84 -5.95 -15.08
N GLY A 79 -29.82 -5.12 -15.36
CA GLY A 79 -29.58 -3.87 -14.62
C GLY A 79 -29.16 -4.09 -13.17
N ARG A 80 -28.47 -5.19 -12.87
CA ARG A 80 -27.92 -5.45 -11.53
C ARG A 80 -26.95 -4.37 -11.12
N THR A 81 -26.96 -4.09 -9.84
CA THR A 81 -26.06 -3.11 -9.23
C THR A 81 -25.09 -3.78 -8.27
N THR A 82 -23.92 -3.19 -8.09
CA THR A 82 -22.94 -3.63 -7.10
C THR A 82 -22.36 -2.42 -6.37
N THR A 83 -21.86 -2.66 -5.18
CA THR A 83 -21.24 -1.62 -4.36
C THR A 83 -19.73 -1.63 -4.54
N VAL A 84 -19.17 -0.48 -4.90
CA VAL A 84 -17.74 -0.23 -4.96
C VAL A 84 -17.32 0.41 -3.65
N ILE A 85 -16.52 -0.28 -2.86
CA ILE A 85 -16.01 0.19 -1.56
C ILE A 85 -14.57 0.65 -1.74
N GLY A 86 -14.22 1.80 -1.16
CA GLY A 86 -12.86 2.32 -1.11
C GLY A 86 -12.50 2.79 0.29
N ASN A 87 -11.22 3.04 0.52
CA ASN A 87 -10.81 3.73 1.72
C ASN A 87 -11.42 5.12 1.73
N ALA A 88 -11.94 5.55 2.87
CA ALA A 88 -12.02 6.94 3.21
C ALA A 88 -10.60 7.55 3.05
N LEU A 89 -10.46 8.83 3.12
CA LEU A 89 -9.21 9.55 2.85
C LEU A 89 -7.96 8.78 3.32
N PRO A 90 -7.11 8.32 2.40
CA PRO A 90 -5.89 7.64 2.82
C PRO A 90 -4.98 8.64 3.53
N ASP A 91 -4.78 8.44 4.84
CA ASP A 91 -3.81 9.20 5.58
C ASP A 91 -2.40 8.91 5.02
N SER A 92 -1.75 9.94 4.49
CA SER A 92 -0.40 9.84 3.92
C SER A 92 0.67 9.46 4.95
N GLU A 93 0.39 9.62 6.24
CA GLU A 93 1.29 9.27 7.33
C GLU A 93 1.21 7.78 7.70
N VAL A 94 0.08 7.13 7.45
CA VAL A 94 -0.11 5.71 7.73
C VAL A 94 0.58 4.86 6.67
N LYS A 95 1.61 4.12 7.07
CA LYS A 95 2.41 3.23 6.20
C LYS A 95 2.07 1.75 6.36
N CYS A 96 1.09 1.43 7.19
CA CYS A 96 0.64 0.08 7.47
C CYS A 96 -0.70 -0.19 6.80
N ILE A 97 -1.01 -1.47 6.57
CA ILE A 97 -2.32 -1.91 6.08
C ILE A 97 -3.34 -1.67 7.19
N THR A 98 -4.44 -1.00 6.84
CA THR A 98 -5.57 -0.73 7.73
C THR A 98 -6.70 -1.74 7.51
N PRO A 99 -7.63 -1.90 8.46
CA PRO A 99 -8.84 -2.72 8.24
C PRO A 99 -9.67 -2.24 7.04
N ALA A 100 -9.73 -0.94 6.79
CA ALA A 100 -10.39 -0.37 5.62
C ALA A 100 -9.75 -0.84 4.30
N ASP A 101 -8.41 -0.97 4.25
CA ASP A 101 -7.70 -1.52 3.09
C ASP A 101 -8.08 -2.96 2.80
N ILE A 102 -8.27 -3.77 3.85
CA ILE A 102 -8.67 -5.18 3.71
C ILE A 102 -10.08 -5.25 3.11
N ILE A 103 -11.03 -4.48 3.66
CA ILE A 103 -12.42 -4.45 3.17
C ILE A 103 -12.46 -3.96 1.71
N ALA A 104 -11.73 -2.88 1.39
CA ALA A 104 -11.63 -2.35 0.04
C ALA A 104 -11.02 -3.37 -0.94
N SER A 105 -10.02 -4.13 -0.51
CA SER A 105 -9.38 -5.16 -1.34
C SER A 105 -10.31 -6.33 -1.61
N MET A 106 -11.07 -6.77 -0.61
CA MET A 106 -12.10 -7.81 -0.79
C MET A 106 -13.20 -7.35 -1.73
N SER A 107 -13.71 -6.12 -1.54
CA SER A 107 -14.69 -5.52 -2.45
C SER A 107 -14.15 -5.44 -3.88
N TYR A 108 -12.87 -5.08 -4.07
CA TYR A 108 -12.26 -5.07 -5.39
C TYR A 108 -12.24 -6.45 -6.05
N PHE A 109 -11.88 -7.47 -5.29
CA PHE A 109 -11.90 -8.85 -5.78
C PHE A 109 -13.29 -9.29 -6.27
N PHE A 110 -14.35 -9.02 -5.49
CA PHE A 110 -15.72 -9.35 -5.90
C PHE A 110 -16.18 -8.51 -7.10
N ASN A 111 -15.75 -7.25 -7.18
CA ASN A 111 -16.09 -6.39 -8.31
C ASN A 111 -15.42 -6.84 -9.62
N LEU A 112 -14.21 -7.41 -9.55
CA LEU A 112 -13.56 -8.03 -10.71
C LEU A 112 -14.39 -9.19 -11.29
N LEU A 113 -15.06 -9.99 -10.45
CA LEU A 113 -15.96 -11.05 -10.89
C LEU A 113 -17.18 -10.51 -11.63
N ASN A 114 -17.59 -9.27 -11.33
CA ASN A 114 -18.66 -8.55 -12.00
C ASN A 114 -18.18 -7.72 -13.20
N GLY A 115 -16.93 -7.85 -13.62
CA GLY A 115 -16.36 -7.09 -14.74
C GLY A 115 -16.03 -5.63 -14.41
N ILE A 116 -15.99 -5.25 -13.13
CA ILE A 116 -15.63 -3.90 -12.68
C ILE A 116 -14.19 -3.90 -12.20
N GLY A 117 -13.35 -3.15 -12.89
CA GLY A 117 -11.92 -3.11 -12.63
C GLY A 117 -11.13 -3.88 -13.69
N TYR A 118 -9.85 -4.02 -13.44
CA TYR A 118 -8.91 -4.74 -14.31
C TYR A 118 -7.86 -5.46 -13.46
N THR A 119 -7.29 -6.52 -14.02
CA THR A 119 -6.18 -7.23 -13.40
C THR A 119 -4.87 -6.63 -13.89
N ASP A 120 -3.95 -6.37 -12.96
CA ASP A 120 -2.62 -5.90 -13.28
C ASP A 120 -1.74 -7.05 -13.82
N ASP A 121 -0.90 -6.74 -14.81
CA ASP A 121 0.13 -7.64 -15.29
C ASP A 121 1.28 -7.68 -14.28
N ILE A 122 1.54 -8.86 -13.70
CA ILE A 122 2.60 -9.09 -12.71
C ILE A 122 3.99 -8.80 -13.29
N ASP A 123 4.20 -9.09 -14.57
CA ASP A 123 5.50 -8.93 -15.22
C ASP A 123 5.76 -7.53 -15.76
N HIS A 124 4.73 -6.67 -15.77
CA HIS A 124 4.88 -5.27 -16.19
C HIS A 124 5.80 -4.53 -15.21
N LEU A 125 6.82 -3.83 -15.75
CA LEU A 125 7.82 -3.13 -14.92
C LEU A 125 7.24 -1.98 -14.07
N GLY A 126 6.03 -1.50 -14.36
CA GLY A 126 5.28 -0.57 -13.49
C GLY A 126 4.84 -1.21 -12.17
N ASN A 127 4.58 -2.53 -12.17
CA ASN A 127 4.14 -3.30 -11.00
C ASN A 127 5.30 -4.04 -10.32
N ARG A 128 6.43 -4.15 -10.99
CA ARG A 128 7.61 -4.86 -10.52
C ARG A 128 8.73 -3.90 -10.19
N ARG A 129 9.06 -3.79 -8.90
CA ARG A 129 10.15 -2.93 -8.46
C ARG A 129 11.50 -3.57 -8.79
N LEU A 130 12.34 -2.83 -9.50
CA LEU A 130 13.74 -3.18 -9.72
C LEU A 130 14.60 -2.62 -8.60
N ARG A 131 15.45 -3.47 -8.03
CA ARG A 131 16.46 -3.05 -7.05
C ARG A 131 17.70 -2.59 -7.79
N SER A 132 18.10 -1.33 -7.55
CA SER A 132 19.34 -0.79 -8.11
C SER A 132 20.58 -1.38 -7.43
N VAL A 133 21.71 -1.27 -8.11
CA VAL A 133 23.02 -1.71 -7.56
C VAL A 133 23.32 -1.03 -6.23
N GLY A 134 22.99 0.25 -6.09
CA GLY A 134 23.17 1.00 -4.84
C GLY A 134 22.40 0.39 -3.66
N GLU A 135 21.16 -0.01 -3.87
CA GLU A 135 20.35 -0.67 -2.84
C GLU A 135 20.91 -2.04 -2.46
N LEU A 136 21.35 -2.82 -3.45
CA LEU A 136 21.97 -4.13 -3.22
C LEU A 136 23.28 -3.99 -2.43
N LEU A 137 24.11 -3.01 -2.80
CA LEU A 137 25.35 -2.70 -2.10
C LEU A 137 25.10 -2.22 -0.67
N GLN A 138 24.08 -1.37 -0.46
CA GLN A 138 23.67 -0.91 0.87
C GLN A 138 23.30 -2.10 1.77
N ASN A 139 22.52 -3.05 1.25
CA ASN A 139 22.16 -4.25 2.01
C ASN A 139 23.37 -5.09 2.39
N GLN A 140 24.32 -5.25 1.47
CA GLN A 140 25.54 -5.99 1.73
C GLN A 140 26.44 -5.29 2.74
N PHE A 141 26.50 -3.96 2.68
CA PHE A 141 27.23 -3.15 3.65
C PHE A 141 26.61 -3.30 5.05
N ARG A 142 25.26 -3.29 5.15
CA ARG A 142 24.54 -3.52 6.41
C ARG A 142 24.87 -4.88 7.02
N ILE A 143 24.95 -5.94 6.21
CA ILE A 143 25.35 -7.28 6.66
C ILE A 143 26.78 -7.25 7.20
N GLY A 144 27.71 -6.60 6.51
CA GLY A 144 29.09 -6.44 6.95
C GLY A 144 29.22 -5.70 8.29
N LEU A 145 28.45 -4.60 8.46
CA LEU A 145 28.41 -3.83 9.70
C LEU A 145 27.82 -4.65 10.85
N SER A 146 26.76 -5.40 10.61
CA SER A 146 26.13 -6.25 11.63
C SER A 146 27.09 -7.36 12.11
N ARG A 147 27.86 -7.97 11.19
CA ARG A 147 28.93 -8.93 11.54
C ARG A 147 30.02 -8.26 12.36
N MET A 148 30.42 -7.05 12.01
CA MET A 148 31.40 -6.27 12.77
C MET A 148 30.90 -5.92 14.17
N GLU A 149 29.68 -5.43 14.30
CA GLU A 149 29.03 -5.13 15.58
C GLU A 149 29.04 -6.33 16.51
N ARG A 150 28.69 -7.52 16.00
CA ARG A 150 28.72 -8.76 16.79
C ARG A 150 30.11 -9.05 17.35
N VAL A 151 31.14 -8.93 16.52
CA VAL A 151 32.55 -9.17 16.96
C VAL A 151 32.97 -8.12 17.99
N VAL A 152 32.58 -6.85 17.81
CA VAL A 152 32.88 -5.80 18.79
C VAL A 152 32.21 -6.12 20.13
N ARG A 153 30.93 -6.50 20.11
CA ARG A 153 30.18 -6.86 21.32
C ARG A 153 30.79 -8.06 22.05
N GLU A 154 31.19 -9.09 21.32
CA GLU A 154 31.91 -10.24 21.90
C GLU A 154 33.24 -9.84 22.56
N ARG A 155 34.01 -8.96 21.91
CA ARG A 155 35.29 -8.49 22.50
C ARG A 155 35.10 -7.63 23.74
N MET A 156 34.05 -6.76 23.72
CA MET A 156 33.73 -5.93 24.89
C MET A 156 33.30 -6.75 26.10
N SER A 157 32.70 -7.93 25.89
CA SER A 157 32.32 -8.80 27.01
C SER A 157 33.45 -9.62 27.61
N ILE A 158 34.55 -9.80 26.85
CA ILE A 158 35.70 -10.64 27.29
C ILE A 158 36.84 -9.80 27.86
N GLN A 159 37.05 -8.58 27.39
CA GLN A 159 38.17 -7.73 27.74
C GLN A 159 37.82 -6.75 28.86
N ASP A 160 38.87 -6.41 29.63
CA ASP A 160 38.74 -5.48 30.77
C ASP A 160 38.50 -4.04 30.27
N THR A 161 37.46 -3.37 30.78
CA THR A 161 36.98 -2.09 30.29
C THR A 161 37.98 -0.93 30.45
N ASP A 162 38.94 -1.05 31.38
CA ASP A 162 39.85 0.05 31.73
C ASP A 162 41.04 0.23 30.76
N SER A 163 41.30 -0.75 29.89
CA SER A 163 42.47 -0.75 28.98
C SER A 163 42.14 -0.75 27.49
N ILE A 164 40.85 -0.75 27.12
CA ILE A 164 40.41 -0.92 25.74
C ILE A 164 40.38 0.40 24.97
N THR A 165 41.03 0.42 23.80
CA THR A 165 40.88 1.51 22.81
C THR A 165 39.90 1.13 21.71
N PRO A 166 39.10 2.07 21.15
CA PRO A 166 38.19 1.80 20.03
C PRO A 166 38.88 1.14 18.84
N GLN A 167 40.13 1.44 18.58
CA GLN A 167 40.90 0.89 17.48
C GLN A 167 41.21 -0.60 17.64
N GLN A 168 41.30 -1.10 18.86
CA GLN A 168 41.49 -2.53 19.13
C GLN A 168 40.18 -3.34 18.99
N LEU A 169 39.06 -2.70 19.24
CA LEU A 169 37.72 -3.32 19.13
C LEU A 169 37.25 -3.44 17.68
N ILE A 170 37.47 -2.40 16.89
CA ILE A 170 36.95 -2.30 15.54
C ILE A 170 37.80 -3.09 14.55
N ASN A 171 37.17 -4.06 13.87
CA ASN A 171 37.80 -4.83 12.80
C ASN A 171 37.02 -4.64 11.49
N ILE A 172 37.61 -4.01 10.49
CA ILE A 172 37.00 -3.72 9.20
C ILE A 172 36.89 -4.96 8.28
N ARG A 173 37.58 -6.06 8.59
CA ARG A 173 37.65 -7.25 7.74
C ARG A 173 36.27 -7.83 7.38
N PRO A 174 35.26 -7.92 8.28
CA PRO A 174 33.94 -8.42 7.94
C PRO A 174 33.22 -7.56 6.89
N VAL A 175 33.41 -6.24 6.92
CA VAL A 175 32.83 -5.31 5.94
C VAL A 175 33.50 -5.49 4.58
N ILE A 176 34.82 -5.57 4.54
CA ILE A 176 35.58 -5.82 3.31
C ILE A 176 35.20 -7.18 2.71
N ALA A 177 35.05 -8.21 3.54
CA ALA A 177 34.65 -9.53 3.10
C ALA A 177 33.26 -9.53 2.47
N SER A 178 32.29 -8.84 3.07
CA SER A 178 30.92 -8.78 2.52
C SER A 178 30.86 -8.00 1.20
N ILE A 179 31.66 -6.95 1.03
CA ILE A 179 31.76 -6.22 -0.24
C ILE A 179 32.42 -7.10 -1.32
N LYS A 180 33.50 -7.80 -0.97
CA LYS A 180 34.14 -8.75 -1.90
C LYS A 180 33.20 -9.91 -2.29
N GLU A 181 32.42 -10.41 -1.35
CA GLU A 181 31.40 -11.42 -1.59
C GLU A 181 30.34 -10.91 -2.58
N PHE A 182 29.91 -9.65 -2.45
CA PHE A 182 28.97 -9.03 -3.35
C PHE A 182 29.45 -9.00 -4.81
N PHE A 183 30.70 -8.61 -5.04
CA PHE A 183 31.27 -8.53 -6.39
C PHE A 183 31.77 -9.88 -6.92
N GLY A 184 32.14 -10.82 -6.07
CA GLY A 184 32.76 -12.08 -6.46
C GLY A 184 31.82 -13.28 -6.55
N SER A 185 30.78 -13.33 -5.73
CA SER A 185 29.88 -14.50 -5.62
C SER A 185 28.42 -14.16 -5.43
N SER A 186 28.06 -12.88 -5.55
CA SER A 186 26.66 -12.45 -5.40
C SER A 186 25.86 -12.59 -6.69
N GLN A 187 24.58 -12.24 -6.61
CA GLN A 187 23.64 -12.22 -7.72
C GLN A 187 24.12 -11.43 -8.96
N LEU A 188 25.02 -10.44 -8.80
CA LEU A 188 25.56 -9.68 -9.92
C LEU A 188 26.64 -10.43 -10.70
N SER A 189 27.33 -11.38 -10.08
CA SER A 189 28.44 -12.11 -10.67
C SER A 189 28.07 -13.51 -11.17
N GLN A 190 26.85 -13.93 -10.92
CA GLN A 190 26.38 -15.27 -11.23
C GLN A 190 26.19 -15.51 -12.74
N PHE A 191 26.19 -14.46 -13.55
CA PHE A 191 25.99 -14.49 -15.00
C PHE A 191 27.20 -14.00 -15.83
N MET A 192 28.37 -13.89 -15.21
CA MET A 192 29.62 -13.62 -15.93
C MET A 192 30.51 -14.84 -16.02
#